data_364107a6f9f5af494c7c5c9ab357faa4
#
_entry.id   364107a6f9f5af494c7c5c9ab357faa4
#
_cell.length_a   1.000
_cell.length_b   1.000
_cell.length_c   1.000
_cell.angle_alpha   90.00
_cell.angle_beta   90.00
_cell.angle_gamma   90.00
#
_symmetry.space_group_name_H-M   'P 1'
#
loop_
_entity.id
_entity.type
_entity.pdbx_description
1 polymer ?
#
loop_
_entity_poly.entity_id
_entity_poly.type
_entity_poly.pdbx_seq_one_letter_code
_entity_poly.pdbx_strand_id
1 'polypeptide(L)'
;MEKIKVIELIIDEDNEISGIDAISIVDDPAIQEDFIALSSQEIKLAEVDKEKRILLGPALIPNKKIYRKHKEEEYFIYFSKDTVRKASELFLAKGRQNNATLEHDEKLKGLSVVESWIIEDSNQDKAKKYGFDLPNGTWMVSMKVYDELVWQEYVKTGKVKGFSIEGHFADSMERPPEQLPETADESLEILEELADMLDTELESYSDYPDGVKNNAKF
;
A
#
# COMPACT_ATOMS: atom_id res chain seq x y z
N MET A 1 -9.35 32.56 7.46
CA MET A 1 -9.46 31.10 7.57
C MET A 1 -8.21 30.53 6.93
N GLU A 2 -7.34 29.93 7.71
CA GLU A 2 -6.22 29.17 7.15
C GLU A 2 -6.77 28.01 6.31
N LYS A 3 -6.27 27.87 5.09
CA LYS A 3 -6.65 26.73 4.24
C LYS A 3 -5.96 25.48 4.80
N ILE A 4 -6.74 24.49 5.19
CA ILE A 4 -6.21 23.18 5.62
C ILE A 4 -5.37 22.60 4.47
N LYS A 5 -4.14 22.23 4.76
CA LYS A 5 -3.18 21.67 3.79
C LYS A 5 -3.73 20.32 3.27
N VAL A 6 -3.56 20.07 1.98
CA VAL A 6 -3.89 18.79 1.33
C VAL A 6 -2.62 18.26 0.67
N ILE A 7 -2.22 17.06 1.02
CA ILE A 7 -0.94 16.45 0.64
C ILE A 7 -1.22 15.18 -0.17
N GLU A 8 -0.62 15.08 -1.34
CA GLU A 8 -0.58 13.81 -2.07
C GLU A 8 0.54 12.94 -1.52
N LEU A 9 0.23 11.70 -1.17
CA LEU A 9 1.22 10.69 -0.82
C LEU A 9 1.56 9.86 -2.06
N ILE A 10 2.85 9.65 -2.29
CA ILE A 10 3.38 8.91 -3.44
C ILE A 10 4.28 7.75 -3.00
N ILE A 11 4.46 6.78 -3.88
CA ILE A 11 5.48 5.74 -3.75
C ILE A 11 6.81 6.33 -4.19
N ASP A 12 7.79 6.32 -3.32
CA ASP A 12 9.17 6.62 -3.65
C ASP A 12 9.86 5.37 -4.17
N GLU A 13 10.14 5.30 -5.46
CA GLU A 13 10.70 4.12 -6.12
C GLU A 13 12.16 3.87 -5.72
N ASP A 14 12.88 4.92 -5.32
CA ASP A 14 14.28 4.84 -4.88
C ASP A 14 14.41 4.39 -3.42
N ASN A 15 13.27 4.31 -2.70
CA ASN A 15 13.23 3.88 -1.31
C ASN A 15 12.61 2.48 -1.18
N GLU A 16 13.42 1.49 -0.84
CA GLU A 16 12.99 0.09 -0.69
C GLU A 16 11.88 -0.11 0.36
N ILE A 17 11.79 0.75 1.36
CA ILE A 17 10.74 0.66 2.38
C ILE A 17 9.43 1.31 1.93
N SER A 18 9.41 2.06 0.82
CA SER A 18 8.20 2.71 0.32
C SER A 18 7.13 1.71 -0.09
N GLY A 19 5.87 2.06 0.16
CA GLY A 19 4.70 1.25 -0.14
C GLY A 19 3.99 0.72 1.10
N ILE A 20 3.06 -0.20 0.88
CA ILE A 20 2.22 -0.77 1.94
C ILE A 20 2.89 -2.01 2.52
N ASP A 21 3.04 -2.06 3.84
CA ASP A 21 3.64 -3.16 4.60
C ASP A 21 2.63 -4.17 5.08
N ALA A 22 1.45 -3.71 5.50
CA ALA A 22 0.39 -4.54 6.03
C ALA A 22 -1.00 -3.95 5.74
N ILE A 23 -2.02 -4.81 5.80
CA ILE A 23 -3.42 -4.39 5.80
C ILE A 23 -3.99 -4.71 7.18
N SER A 24 -4.48 -3.68 7.88
CA SER A 24 -5.13 -3.80 9.17
C SER A 24 -6.63 -4.04 9.02
N ILE A 25 -7.20 -4.87 9.88
CA ILE A 25 -8.64 -4.92 10.11
C ILE A 25 -8.98 -4.01 11.29
N VAL A 26 -9.91 -3.09 11.09
CA VAL A 26 -10.18 -2.00 12.04
C VAL A 26 -11.68 -1.75 12.23
N ASP A 27 -12.05 -1.17 13.39
CA ASP A 27 -13.42 -0.72 13.67
C ASP A 27 -13.77 0.55 12.88
N ASP A 28 -12.82 1.51 12.78
CA ASP A 28 -13.01 2.78 12.08
C ASP A 28 -12.00 2.93 10.92
N PRO A 29 -12.35 2.45 9.73
CA PRO A 29 -11.45 2.52 8.58
C PRO A 29 -11.24 3.97 8.12
N ALA A 30 -9.98 4.38 7.95
CA ALA A 30 -9.62 5.73 7.53
C ALA A 30 -10.23 6.15 6.18
N ILE A 31 -10.56 5.18 5.33
CA ILE A 31 -11.26 5.40 4.05
C ILE A 31 -12.78 5.45 4.19
N GLN A 32 -13.33 5.27 5.41
CA GLN A 32 -14.76 5.31 5.70
C GLN A 32 -15.62 4.36 4.83
N GLU A 33 -15.11 3.18 4.56
CA GLU A 33 -15.79 2.13 3.82
C GLU A 33 -15.63 0.79 4.54
N ASP A 34 -16.74 0.13 4.81
CA ASP A 34 -16.75 -1.15 5.48
C ASP A 34 -16.42 -2.29 4.51
N PHE A 35 -15.88 -3.38 5.02
CA PHE A 35 -15.79 -4.62 4.26
C PHE A 35 -17.06 -5.47 4.42
N ILE A 36 -17.22 -6.43 3.53
CA ILE A 36 -18.28 -7.44 3.59
C ILE A 36 -17.68 -8.77 4.02
N ALA A 37 -18.24 -9.36 5.10
CA ALA A 37 -17.90 -10.72 5.47
C ALA A 37 -18.74 -11.70 4.62
N LEU A 38 -18.07 -12.44 3.75
CA LEU A 38 -18.73 -13.44 2.91
C LEU A 38 -18.93 -14.72 3.71
N SER A 39 -20.11 -14.87 4.28
CA SER A 39 -20.60 -16.17 4.76
C SER A 39 -21.21 -16.94 3.57
N SER A 40 -21.18 -18.27 3.60
CA SER A 40 -21.80 -19.09 2.56
C SER A 40 -23.29 -18.76 2.47
N GLN A 41 -23.75 -18.30 1.31
CA GLN A 41 -25.18 -18.29 1.03
C GLN A 41 -25.69 -19.73 1.09
N GLU A 42 -26.79 -19.95 1.81
CA GLU A 42 -27.49 -21.23 1.85
C GLU A 42 -27.83 -21.69 0.41
N ILE A 43 -26.99 -22.49 -0.17
CA ILE A 43 -27.42 -23.45 -1.16
C ILE A 43 -27.99 -24.61 -0.33
N LYS A 44 -29.33 -24.69 -0.26
CA LYS A 44 -30.02 -25.85 0.31
C LYS A 44 -29.63 -27.10 -0.45
N LEU A 45 -28.62 -27.81 0.03
CA LEU A 45 -28.40 -29.27 -0.18
C LEU A 45 -27.24 -29.72 0.74
N ALA A 46 -27.64 -30.43 1.80
CA ALA A 46 -26.84 -31.36 2.63
C ALA A 46 -25.46 -30.92 3.14
N GLU A 47 -25.45 -30.61 4.40
CA GLU A 47 -24.38 -30.76 5.41
C GLU A 47 -23.03 -30.08 5.21
N VAL A 48 -22.74 -29.28 6.20
CA VAL A 48 -21.50 -28.58 6.56
C VAL A 48 -21.40 -27.19 5.93
N ASP A 49 -22.06 -26.27 6.56
CA ASP A 49 -21.96 -24.82 6.34
C ASP A 49 -20.59 -24.31 6.83
N LYS A 50 -19.56 -24.54 6.03
CA LYS A 50 -18.25 -23.91 6.24
C LYS A 50 -18.33 -22.49 5.76
N GLU A 51 -18.54 -21.57 6.68
CA GLU A 51 -18.41 -20.14 6.40
C GLU A 51 -17.15 -19.89 5.57
N LYS A 52 -17.29 -19.13 4.47
CA LYS A 52 -16.13 -18.84 3.60
C LYS A 52 -15.04 -18.07 4.32
N ARG A 53 -15.38 -17.34 5.37
CA ARG A 53 -14.47 -16.51 6.18
C ARG A 53 -13.61 -15.60 5.31
N ILE A 54 -14.25 -14.92 4.39
CA ILE A 54 -13.61 -13.96 3.51
C ILE A 54 -14.18 -12.58 3.83
N LEU A 55 -13.28 -11.63 4.04
CA LEU A 55 -13.59 -10.20 4.12
C LEU A 55 -13.32 -9.60 2.75
N LEU A 56 -14.27 -8.85 2.20
CA LEU A 56 -14.13 -8.21 0.89
C LEU A 56 -14.42 -6.71 1.05
N GLY A 57 -13.49 -5.88 0.61
CA GLY A 57 -13.63 -4.44 0.70
C GLY A 57 -12.49 -3.67 0.04
N PRO A 58 -12.59 -2.34 -0.03
CA PRO A 58 -11.52 -1.50 -0.52
C PRO A 58 -10.37 -1.41 0.49
N ALA A 59 -9.14 -1.48 -0.01
CA ALA A 59 -7.92 -1.18 0.74
C ALA A 59 -7.50 0.29 0.55
N LEU A 60 -7.65 0.84 -0.66
CA LEU A 60 -7.42 2.26 -0.96
C LEU A 60 -8.41 2.77 -2.01
N ILE A 61 -8.91 3.99 -1.79
CA ILE A 61 -9.77 4.71 -2.73
C ILE A 61 -9.01 5.93 -3.25
N PRO A 62 -8.83 6.08 -4.57
CA PRO A 62 -8.07 7.18 -5.13
C PRO A 62 -8.77 8.52 -4.90
N ASN A 63 -7.97 9.55 -4.66
CA ASN A 63 -8.39 10.93 -4.46
C ASN A 63 -9.34 11.16 -3.26
N LYS A 64 -9.59 10.15 -2.44
CA LYS A 64 -10.36 10.30 -1.20
C LYS A 64 -9.46 10.97 -0.16
N LYS A 65 -9.93 12.10 0.38
CA LYS A 65 -9.21 12.84 1.40
C LYS A 65 -9.35 12.14 2.74
N ILE A 66 -8.22 11.85 3.36
CA ILE A 66 -8.11 11.21 4.67
C ILE A 66 -7.57 12.25 5.63
N TYR A 67 -8.33 12.56 6.68
CA TYR A 67 -7.92 13.51 7.70
C TYR A 67 -6.75 12.96 8.52
N ARG A 68 -5.80 13.84 8.82
CA ARG A 68 -4.66 13.55 9.70
C ARG A 68 -4.42 14.73 10.63
N LYS A 69 -4.01 14.40 11.84
CA LYS A 69 -3.56 15.38 12.83
C LYS A 69 -2.21 14.95 13.38
N HIS A 70 -1.24 15.84 13.30
CA HIS A 70 0.06 15.65 13.93
C HIS A 70 0.37 16.85 14.80
N LYS A 71 0.44 16.64 16.12
CA LYS A 71 0.53 17.71 17.13
C LYS A 71 -0.63 18.70 16.98
N GLU A 72 -0.32 19.96 16.64
CA GLU A 72 -1.30 21.04 16.42
C GLU A 72 -1.64 21.26 14.95
N GLU A 73 -0.99 20.52 14.02
CA GLU A 73 -1.24 20.65 12.60
C GLU A 73 -2.29 19.67 12.13
N GLU A 74 -3.29 20.19 11.43
CA GLU A 74 -4.37 19.43 10.82
C GLU A 74 -4.23 19.49 9.31
N TYR A 75 -4.29 18.35 8.63
CA TYR A 75 -4.16 18.28 7.18
C TYR A 75 -4.92 17.07 6.62
N PHE A 76 -5.13 17.08 5.31
CA PHE A 76 -5.64 15.93 4.59
C PHE A 76 -4.53 15.31 3.75
N ILE A 77 -4.54 13.98 3.67
CA ILE A 77 -3.75 13.23 2.71
C ILE A 77 -4.66 12.56 1.69
N TYR A 78 -4.14 12.27 0.52
CA TYR A 78 -4.81 11.45 -0.49
C TYR A 78 -3.77 10.69 -1.32
N PHE A 79 -4.25 9.71 -2.08
CA PHE A 79 -3.46 8.92 -3.02
C PHE A 79 -4.06 9.10 -4.41
N SER A 80 -3.25 9.38 -5.43
CA SER A 80 -3.69 9.40 -6.82
C SER A 80 -4.00 7.98 -7.31
N LYS A 81 -4.67 7.85 -8.47
CA LYS A 81 -4.93 6.55 -9.09
C LYS A 81 -3.65 5.76 -9.36
N ASP A 82 -2.62 6.46 -9.81
CA ASP A 82 -1.32 5.86 -10.14
C ASP A 82 -0.62 5.35 -8.87
N THR A 83 -0.66 6.15 -7.80
CA THR A 83 -0.12 5.72 -6.50
C THR A 83 -0.86 4.50 -5.95
N VAL A 84 -2.21 4.48 -6.04
CA VAL A 84 -3.02 3.33 -5.60
C VAL A 84 -2.65 2.06 -6.38
N ARG A 85 -2.50 2.16 -7.71
CA ARG A 85 -2.08 1.04 -8.56
C ARG A 85 -0.69 0.54 -8.18
N LYS A 86 0.31 1.43 -8.14
CA LYS A 86 1.68 1.08 -7.73
C LYS A 86 1.72 0.43 -6.35
N ALA A 87 0.99 0.98 -5.38
CA ALA A 87 0.92 0.43 -4.03
C ALA A 87 0.38 -1.00 -4.02
N SER A 88 -0.68 -1.28 -4.78
CA SER A 88 -1.28 -2.62 -4.88
C SER A 88 -0.32 -3.64 -5.52
N GLU A 89 0.39 -3.25 -6.56
CA GLU A 89 1.36 -4.09 -7.27
C GLU A 89 2.57 -4.41 -6.38
N LEU A 90 3.15 -3.39 -5.73
CA LEU A 90 4.28 -3.55 -4.82
C LEU A 90 3.94 -4.40 -3.60
N PHE A 91 2.74 -4.27 -3.05
CA PHE A 91 2.28 -5.07 -1.92
C PHE A 91 2.36 -6.58 -2.23
N LEU A 92 1.91 -6.97 -3.42
CA LEU A 92 1.99 -8.37 -3.87
C LEU A 92 3.42 -8.76 -4.27
N ALA A 93 4.11 -7.91 -5.04
CA ALA A 93 5.48 -8.17 -5.50
C ALA A 93 6.46 -8.39 -4.34
N LYS A 94 6.27 -7.66 -3.24
CA LYS A 94 7.07 -7.81 -2.01
C LYS A 94 6.60 -8.96 -1.11
N GLY A 95 5.63 -9.79 -1.54
CA GLY A 95 5.16 -10.96 -0.79
C GLY A 95 4.40 -10.62 0.50
N ARG A 96 3.78 -9.43 0.59
CA ARG A 96 3.17 -8.91 1.83
C ARG A 96 1.71 -9.33 2.06
N GLN A 97 1.16 -10.18 1.19
CA GLN A 97 -0.24 -10.63 1.25
C GLN A 97 -0.63 -11.35 2.56
N ASN A 98 0.33 -11.80 3.35
CA ASN A 98 0.11 -12.44 4.64
C ASN A 98 0.38 -11.51 5.83
N ASN A 99 0.70 -10.24 5.56
CA ASN A 99 0.92 -9.25 6.59
C ASN A 99 -0.41 -8.60 6.93
N ALA A 100 -0.95 -8.94 8.09
CA ALA A 100 -2.17 -8.36 8.61
C ALA A 100 -2.00 -7.96 10.07
N THR A 101 -2.69 -6.88 10.48
CA THR A 101 -2.69 -6.38 11.85
C THR A 101 -4.13 -6.14 12.33
N LEU A 102 -4.30 -6.00 13.62
CA LEU A 102 -5.52 -5.57 14.27
C LEU A 102 -5.30 -4.16 14.83
N GLU A 103 -6.16 -3.21 14.42
CA GLU A 103 -6.12 -1.81 14.90
C GLU A 103 -4.72 -1.16 14.79
N HIS A 104 -3.91 -1.55 13.79
CA HIS A 104 -2.54 -1.07 13.56
C HIS A 104 -1.52 -1.40 14.68
N ASP A 105 -1.86 -2.26 15.61
CA ASP A 105 -1.05 -2.57 16.79
C ASP A 105 -0.59 -4.04 16.80
N GLU A 106 -1.53 -4.97 16.79
CA GLU A 106 -1.24 -6.39 16.94
C GLU A 106 -1.08 -7.10 15.59
N LYS A 107 0.07 -7.78 15.38
CA LYS A 107 0.27 -8.63 14.20
C LYS A 107 -0.60 -9.88 14.27
N LEU A 108 -1.48 -10.04 13.31
CA LEU A 108 -2.33 -11.22 13.17
C LEU A 108 -1.67 -12.30 12.32
N LYS A 109 -1.85 -13.54 12.74
CA LYS A 109 -1.51 -14.72 11.94
C LYS A 109 -2.77 -15.37 11.39
N GLY A 110 -2.63 -16.12 10.29
CA GLY A 110 -3.76 -16.80 9.71
C GLY A 110 -4.76 -15.89 8.98
N LEU A 111 -4.29 -14.74 8.51
CA LEU A 111 -4.99 -13.88 7.57
C LEU A 111 -4.16 -13.77 6.29
N SER A 112 -4.82 -13.78 5.14
CA SER A 112 -4.12 -13.66 3.86
C SER A 112 -5.01 -12.97 2.83
N VAL A 113 -4.44 -12.02 2.10
CA VAL A 113 -5.08 -11.48 0.90
C VAL A 113 -5.03 -12.55 -0.18
N VAL A 114 -6.21 -13.01 -0.61
CA VAL A 114 -6.39 -14.09 -1.60
C VAL A 114 -6.86 -13.58 -2.96
N GLU A 115 -7.36 -12.36 -3.01
CA GLU A 115 -7.64 -11.62 -4.23
C GLU A 115 -7.23 -10.16 -4.05
N SER A 116 -6.71 -9.57 -5.11
CA SER A 116 -6.31 -8.16 -5.18
C SER A 116 -6.56 -7.67 -6.60
N TRP A 117 -7.30 -6.56 -6.76
CA TRP A 117 -7.59 -6.00 -8.09
C TRP A 117 -7.87 -4.50 -8.00
N ILE A 118 -7.72 -3.83 -9.13
CA ILE A 118 -8.13 -2.43 -9.31
C ILE A 118 -9.47 -2.39 -10.05
N ILE A 119 -10.40 -1.57 -9.59
CA ILE A 119 -11.65 -1.30 -10.32
C ILE A 119 -11.31 -0.50 -11.57
N GLU A 120 -11.44 -1.13 -12.75
CA GLU A 120 -11.22 -0.47 -14.05
C GLU A 120 -12.51 0.18 -14.58
N ASP A 121 -13.64 -0.50 -14.44
CA ASP A 121 -14.96 0.02 -14.78
C ASP A 121 -15.93 -0.20 -13.62
N SER A 122 -16.22 0.85 -12.87
CA SER A 122 -17.10 0.81 -11.69
C SER A 122 -18.52 0.30 -11.99
N ASN A 123 -18.98 0.38 -13.25
CA ASN A 123 -20.30 -0.09 -13.63
C ASN A 123 -20.38 -1.61 -13.83
N GLN A 124 -19.25 -2.23 -14.20
CA GLN A 124 -19.18 -3.65 -14.55
C GLN A 124 -18.36 -4.48 -13.56
N ASP A 125 -17.67 -3.82 -12.62
CA ASP A 125 -16.82 -4.51 -11.64
C ASP A 125 -17.60 -5.43 -10.71
N LYS A 126 -16.97 -6.53 -10.30
CA LYS A 126 -17.56 -7.48 -9.36
C LYS A 126 -17.88 -6.86 -7.99
N ALA A 127 -17.18 -5.80 -7.57
CA ALA A 127 -17.46 -5.06 -6.34
C ALA A 127 -18.92 -4.58 -6.28
N LYS A 128 -19.49 -4.18 -7.43
CA LYS A 128 -20.89 -3.75 -7.52
C LYS A 128 -21.89 -4.83 -7.15
N LYS A 129 -21.58 -6.11 -7.43
CA LYS A 129 -22.43 -7.24 -7.04
C LYS A 129 -22.51 -7.44 -5.54
N TYR A 130 -21.53 -6.92 -4.80
CA TYR A 130 -21.48 -6.92 -3.34
C TYR A 130 -21.97 -5.61 -2.72
N GLY A 131 -22.51 -4.69 -3.53
CA GLY A 131 -23.11 -3.43 -3.04
C GLY A 131 -22.15 -2.26 -2.94
N PHE A 132 -20.89 -2.39 -3.35
CA PHE A 132 -19.96 -1.27 -3.37
C PHE A 132 -20.22 -0.35 -4.57
N ASP A 133 -20.24 0.96 -4.32
CA ASP A 133 -20.31 2.01 -5.34
C ASP A 133 -19.06 2.89 -5.25
N LEU A 134 -17.97 2.40 -5.85
CA LEU A 134 -16.63 2.94 -5.69
C LEU A 134 -16.08 3.42 -7.03
N PRO A 135 -15.22 4.46 -7.05
CA PRO A 135 -14.68 5.01 -8.28
C PRO A 135 -13.65 4.09 -8.94
N ASN A 136 -13.46 4.28 -10.26
CA ASN A 136 -12.38 3.67 -11.01
C ASN A 136 -11.02 4.02 -10.41
N GLY A 137 -10.14 3.03 -10.31
CA GLY A 137 -8.82 3.14 -9.67
C GLY A 137 -8.82 2.73 -8.20
N THR A 138 -9.97 2.34 -7.62
CA THR A 138 -10.03 1.79 -6.26
C THR A 138 -9.34 0.43 -6.21
N TRP A 139 -8.47 0.25 -5.22
CA TRP A 139 -7.87 -1.04 -4.92
C TRP A 139 -8.76 -1.85 -3.99
N MET A 140 -9.25 -2.97 -4.48
CA MET A 140 -10.08 -3.93 -3.75
C MET A 140 -9.27 -5.15 -3.35
N VAL A 141 -9.60 -5.70 -2.19
CA VAL A 141 -9.00 -6.95 -1.70
C VAL A 141 -10.07 -7.90 -1.17
N SER A 142 -9.78 -9.20 -1.30
CA SER A 142 -10.45 -10.25 -0.54
C SER A 142 -9.42 -10.86 0.41
N MET A 143 -9.72 -10.82 1.70
CA MET A 143 -8.86 -11.37 2.75
C MET A 143 -9.51 -12.61 3.36
N LYS A 144 -8.81 -13.74 3.31
CA LYS A 144 -9.21 -14.98 3.96
C LYS A 144 -8.77 -14.96 5.42
N VAL A 145 -9.70 -15.24 6.32
CA VAL A 145 -9.43 -15.39 7.75
C VAL A 145 -9.41 -16.88 8.10
N TYR A 146 -8.21 -17.46 8.26
CA TYR A 146 -8.02 -18.85 8.67
C TYR A 146 -8.14 -19.00 10.18
N ASP A 147 -7.80 -17.95 10.94
CA ASP A 147 -7.85 -17.95 12.40
C ASP A 147 -9.31 -17.90 12.89
N GLU A 148 -9.68 -18.93 13.67
CA GLU A 148 -11.02 -19.08 14.22
C GLU A 148 -11.35 -18.00 15.25
N LEU A 149 -10.39 -17.64 16.10
CA LEU A 149 -10.60 -16.68 17.18
C LEU A 149 -10.83 -15.29 16.59
N VAL A 150 -10.00 -14.90 15.62
CA VAL A 150 -10.17 -13.61 14.90
C VAL A 150 -11.55 -13.56 14.24
N TRP A 151 -11.98 -14.64 13.59
CA TRP A 151 -13.28 -14.67 12.94
C TRP A 151 -14.44 -14.54 13.93
N GLN A 152 -14.41 -15.29 15.03
CA GLN A 152 -15.50 -15.32 16.00
C GLN A 152 -15.55 -14.06 16.87
N GLU A 153 -14.39 -13.57 17.33
CA GLU A 153 -14.33 -12.50 18.33
C GLU A 153 -14.32 -11.11 17.73
N TYR A 154 -13.86 -10.93 16.51
CA TYR A 154 -13.73 -9.60 15.89
C TYR A 154 -14.67 -9.44 14.70
N VAL A 155 -14.69 -10.39 13.77
CA VAL A 155 -15.50 -10.26 12.55
C VAL A 155 -16.97 -10.47 12.82
N LYS A 156 -17.36 -11.61 13.39
CA LYS A 156 -18.77 -11.92 13.68
C LYS A 156 -19.43 -10.99 14.69
N THR A 157 -18.67 -10.46 15.60
CA THR A 157 -19.18 -9.51 16.61
C THR A 157 -19.31 -8.09 16.06
N GLY A 158 -18.80 -7.82 14.84
CA GLY A 158 -18.78 -6.48 14.26
C GLY A 158 -17.83 -5.51 14.96
N LYS A 159 -16.85 -6.02 15.72
CA LYS A 159 -15.81 -5.18 16.33
C LYS A 159 -14.87 -4.56 15.30
N VAL A 160 -14.68 -5.22 14.17
CA VAL A 160 -13.93 -4.69 13.03
C VAL A 160 -14.85 -4.59 11.82
N LYS A 161 -14.75 -3.52 11.04
CA LYS A 161 -15.68 -3.19 9.96
C LYS A 161 -15.01 -2.98 8.62
N GLY A 162 -13.75 -2.53 8.60
CA GLY A 162 -13.08 -2.19 7.35
C GLY A 162 -11.60 -2.50 7.35
N PHE A 163 -10.99 -2.21 6.20
CA PHE A 163 -9.54 -2.28 6.01
C PHE A 163 -8.91 -0.91 6.19
N SER A 164 -7.72 -0.89 6.77
CA SER A 164 -6.81 0.24 6.77
C SER A 164 -5.42 -0.23 6.35
N ILE A 165 -4.62 0.65 5.77
CA ILE A 165 -3.28 0.31 5.31
C ILE A 165 -2.21 0.84 6.27
N GLU A 166 -1.12 0.10 6.37
CA GLU A 166 0.12 0.51 7.03
C GLU A 166 1.24 0.53 6.00
N GLY A 167 2.05 1.58 6.01
CA GLY A 167 3.15 1.68 5.05
C GLY A 167 3.85 3.02 5.09
N HIS A 168 4.86 3.15 4.26
CA HIS A 168 5.70 4.33 4.13
C HIS A 168 5.49 4.98 2.77
N PHE A 169 5.22 6.28 2.78
CA PHE A 169 4.97 7.07 1.59
C PHE A 169 5.73 8.38 1.68
N ALA A 170 6.18 8.89 0.54
CA ALA A 170 6.75 10.22 0.45
C ALA A 170 5.64 11.26 0.23
N ASP A 171 5.88 12.49 0.71
CA ASP A 171 5.06 13.65 0.36
C ASP A 171 5.49 14.15 -1.03
N SER A 172 4.54 14.32 -1.95
CA SER A 172 4.83 14.84 -3.29
C SER A 172 5.46 16.24 -3.29
N MET A 173 5.33 16.98 -2.17
CA MET A 173 5.96 18.29 -2.02
C MET A 173 7.44 18.20 -1.59
N GLU A 174 7.90 17.05 -1.09
CA GLU A 174 9.30 16.83 -0.70
C GLU A 174 10.19 16.44 -1.90
N ARG A 175 9.60 15.97 -2.98
CA ARG A 175 10.33 15.88 -4.26
C ARG A 175 10.26 17.23 -4.95
N PRO A 176 11.39 17.93 -5.18
CA PRO A 176 11.43 18.96 -6.20
C PRO A 176 10.90 18.33 -7.49
N PRO A 177 10.09 19.05 -8.30
CA PRO A 177 9.72 18.53 -9.60
C PRO A 177 11.03 18.11 -10.29
N GLU A 178 11.07 16.88 -10.76
CA GLU A 178 12.18 16.38 -11.56
C GLU A 178 12.32 17.39 -12.72
N GLN A 179 13.25 18.31 -12.59
CA GLN A 179 13.57 19.24 -13.65
C GLN A 179 14.28 18.37 -14.71
N LEU A 180 13.47 17.77 -15.56
CA LEU A 180 14.00 17.26 -16.81
C LEU A 180 14.69 18.46 -17.49
N PRO A 181 15.95 18.33 -17.88
CA PRO A 181 16.63 19.42 -18.55
C PRO A 181 15.82 19.84 -19.78
N GLU A 182 15.46 21.15 -19.84
CA GLU A 182 14.59 21.68 -20.90
C GLU A 182 15.32 21.72 -22.26
N THR A 183 16.64 21.59 -22.25
CA THR A 183 17.46 21.67 -23.46
C THR A 183 18.51 20.54 -23.50
N ALA A 184 18.95 20.22 -24.72
CA ALA A 184 20.04 19.26 -24.92
C ALA A 184 21.36 19.73 -24.29
N ASP A 185 21.57 21.03 -24.17
CA ASP A 185 22.77 21.62 -23.58
C ASP A 185 22.78 21.44 -22.04
N GLU A 186 21.65 21.62 -21.38
CA GLU A 186 21.50 21.32 -19.94
C GLU A 186 21.67 19.83 -19.64
N SER A 187 21.20 18.95 -20.52
CA SER A 187 21.41 17.50 -20.41
C SER A 187 22.89 17.13 -20.51
N LEU A 188 23.66 17.82 -21.36
CA LEU A 188 25.10 17.61 -21.51
C LEU A 188 25.87 18.11 -20.29
N GLU A 189 25.50 19.26 -19.73
CA GLU A 189 26.11 19.78 -18.50
C GLU A 189 25.94 18.82 -17.32
N ILE A 190 24.73 18.27 -17.13
CA ILE A 190 24.44 17.28 -16.07
C ILE A 190 25.24 15.99 -16.30
N LEU A 191 25.36 15.53 -17.54
CA LEU A 191 26.16 14.34 -17.86
C LEU A 191 27.67 14.55 -17.63
N GLU A 192 28.19 15.74 -17.91
CA GLU A 192 29.60 16.10 -17.62
C GLU A 192 29.82 16.16 -16.09
N GLU A 193 28.90 16.74 -15.33
CA GLU A 193 28.99 16.82 -13.86
C GLU A 193 28.94 15.43 -13.21
N LEU A 194 28.07 14.53 -13.72
CA LEU A 194 28.01 13.13 -13.28
C LEU A 194 29.28 12.34 -13.64
N ALA A 195 29.88 12.59 -14.80
CA ALA A 195 31.11 11.96 -15.21
C ALA A 195 32.27 12.38 -14.29
N ASP A 196 32.40 13.68 -13.98
CA ASP A 196 33.41 14.20 -13.06
C ASP A 196 33.24 13.66 -11.64
N MET A 197 31.99 13.49 -11.15
CA MET A 197 31.72 12.87 -9.85
C MET A 197 32.15 11.41 -9.82
N LEU A 198 31.86 10.64 -10.87
CA LEU A 198 32.24 9.23 -10.98
C LEU A 198 33.77 9.05 -11.08
N ASP A 199 34.46 9.93 -11.81
CA ASP A 199 35.92 9.90 -11.89
C ASP A 199 36.57 10.24 -10.55
N THR A 200 35.99 11.17 -9.80
CA THR A 200 36.44 11.51 -8.45
C THR A 200 36.24 10.35 -7.46
N GLU A 201 35.12 9.63 -7.54
CA GLU A 201 34.91 8.42 -6.73
C GLU A 201 35.87 7.29 -7.12
N LEU A 202 36.10 7.07 -8.41
CA LEU A 202 37.05 6.05 -8.89
C LEU A 202 38.49 6.33 -8.46
N GLU A 203 38.92 7.59 -8.47
CA GLU A 203 40.23 7.99 -7.93
C GLU A 203 40.33 7.72 -6.43
N SER A 204 39.26 7.94 -5.64
CA SER A 204 39.25 7.63 -4.23
C SER A 204 39.36 6.13 -3.92
N TYR A 205 38.93 5.25 -4.82
CA TYR A 205 39.09 3.80 -4.72
C TYR A 205 40.48 3.31 -5.13
N SER A 206 41.23 4.07 -5.95
CA SER A 206 42.58 3.70 -6.39
C SER A 206 43.61 3.84 -5.27
N ASP A 207 43.33 4.61 -4.23
CA ASP A 207 44.22 4.81 -3.07
C ASP A 207 44.13 3.73 -1.98
N TYR A 208 43.34 2.64 -2.20
CA TYR A 208 43.34 1.49 -1.30
C TYR A 208 44.58 0.60 -1.64
N PRO A 209 45.49 0.38 -0.69
CA PRO A 209 46.68 -0.44 -0.91
C PRO A 209 46.24 -1.89 -1.16
N ASP A 210 46.79 -2.46 -2.27
CA ASP A 210 46.69 -3.86 -2.61
C ASP A 210 47.08 -4.75 -1.43
N GLY A 211 46.17 -5.45 -0.83
CA GLY A 211 46.51 -6.39 0.23
C GLY A 211 45.41 -7.00 1.04
N VAL A 212 44.34 -7.53 0.43
CA VAL A 212 43.59 -8.62 1.07
C VAL A 212 43.27 -9.70 0.03
N LYS A 213 44.15 -10.68 -0.07
CA LYS A 213 43.85 -11.95 -0.74
C LYS A 213 42.80 -12.69 0.08
N ASN A 214 41.55 -12.70 -0.38
CA ASN A 214 40.51 -13.57 0.15
C ASN A 214 40.85 -15.04 -0.15
N ASN A 215 41.34 -15.74 0.87
CA ASN A 215 41.32 -17.19 0.94
C ASN A 215 39.93 -17.63 1.42
N ALA A 216 38.97 -17.79 0.52
CA ALA A 216 37.79 -18.60 0.77
C ALA A 216 38.08 -20.00 0.16
N LYS A 217 38.45 -20.96 1.03
CA LYS A 217 38.31 -22.37 0.75
C LYS A 217 36.98 -22.85 1.37
N PHE A 218 36.18 -23.43 0.50
CA PHE A 218 35.04 -24.34 0.67
C PHE A 218 34.59 -24.69 2.10
#